data_3bc21c776d50208253f908fcb3c4536d
#
_entry.id   3bc21c776d50208253f908fcb3c4536d
#
_cell.length_a   1.000
_cell.length_b   1.000
_cell.length_c   1.000
_cell.angle_alpha   90.00
_cell.angle_beta   90.00
_cell.angle_gamma   90.00
#
_symmetry.space_group_name_H-M   'P 1'
#
loop_
_entity.id
_entity.type
_entity.pdbx_description
1 polymer ?
#
loop_
_entity_poly.entity_id
_entity_poly.type
_entity_poly.pdbx_seq_one_letter_code
_entity_poly.pdbx_strand_id
1 'polypeptide(L)'
;MDKVLTHDAVINDLSSGMTIGIGGWGARRKPMSLIRAICQSDLKDLTLVSYGGPDVGLLCAHKKVKKLIFGFVSLDMIPLEAHFRISRQNNEIDVMELDEGMVQWGLRAAAMDLPFLPTRVGLGTDVLTHNPELKFVTSPYSDEENLVAMPALNLDVALLHVNKSDEKGNTQIVGPDPFFDELFAR
;
A
#
# COMPACT_ATOMS: atom_id res chain seq x y z
N MET A 1 -20.79 2.57 -20.61
CA MET A 1 -19.79 3.67 -20.63
C MET A 1 -18.43 2.99 -20.71
N ASP A 2 -17.62 3.37 -21.67
CA ASP A 2 -16.23 2.89 -21.80
C ASP A 2 -15.39 3.53 -20.67
N LYS A 3 -14.63 2.70 -19.97
CA LYS A 3 -13.75 3.09 -18.85
C LYS A 3 -12.28 3.04 -19.22
N VAL A 4 -11.96 2.81 -20.49
CA VAL A 4 -10.58 2.79 -20.96
C VAL A 4 -10.03 4.22 -20.97
N LEU A 5 -8.93 4.43 -20.25
CA LEU A 5 -8.26 5.72 -20.14
C LEU A 5 -6.82 5.61 -20.65
N THR A 6 -6.29 6.71 -21.13
CA THR A 6 -4.84 6.86 -21.40
C THR A 6 -4.09 7.08 -20.07
N HIS A 7 -2.77 6.85 -20.05
CA HIS A 7 -1.94 7.19 -18.89
C HIS A 7 -2.09 8.66 -18.49
N ASP A 8 -2.10 9.58 -19.46
CA ASP A 8 -2.23 11.02 -19.19
C ASP A 8 -3.58 11.35 -18.54
N ALA A 9 -4.66 10.71 -19.00
CA ALA A 9 -5.97 10.90 -18.37
C ALA A 9 -5.96 10.39 -16.91
N VAL A 10 -5.37 9.22 -16.65
CA VAL A 10 -5.23 8.71 -15.27
C VAL A 10 -4.40 9.66 -14.40
N ILE A 11 -3.27 10.16 -14.92
CA ILE A 11 -2.42 11.10 -14.17
C ILE A 11 -3.14 12.40 -13.87
N ASN A 12 -3.96 12.91 -14.79
CA ASN A 12 -4.75 14.12 -14.61
C ASN A 12 -5.86 13.97 -13.55
N ASP A 13 -6.33 12.74 -13.30
CA ASP A 13 -7.29 12.44 -12.24
C ASP A 13 -6.64 12.32 -10.85
N LEU A 14 -5.30 12.21 -10.79
CA LEU A 14 -4.56 12.16 -9.53
C LEU A 14 -4.20 13.56 -9.03
N SER A 15 -4.08 13.69 -7.72
CA SER A 15 -3.64 14.93 -7.07
C SER A 15 -2.50 14.68 -6.09
N SER A 16 -1.62 15.67 -5.94
CA SER A 16 -0.59 15.64 -4.90
C SER A 16 -1.22 15.51 -3.52
N GLY A 17 -0.58 14.74 -2.64
CA GLY A 17 -1.09 14.47 -1.28
C GLY A 17 -2.03 13.26 -1.18
N MET A 18 -2.49 12.68 -2.29
CA MET A 18 -3.35 11.49 -2.26
C MET A 18 -2.67 10.28 -1.61
N THR A 19 -3.50 9.43 -1.00
CA THR A 19 -3.12 8.08 -0.55
C THR A 19 -3.37 7.08 -1.67
N ILE A 20 -2.30 6.52 -2.20
CA ILE A 20 -2.33 5.59 -3.33
C ILE A 20 -2.01 4.17 -2.85
N GLY A 21 -2.95 3.26 -3.02
CA GLY A 21 -2.71 1.83 -2.87
C GLY A 21 -2.07 1.25 -4.13
N ILE A 22 -0.97 0.50 -3.98
CA ILE A 22 -0.27 -0.12 -5.09
C ILE A 22 -0.28 -1.63 -4.90
N GLY A 23 -1.06 -2.33 -5.71
CA GLY A 23 -1.18 -3.78 -5.66
C GLY A 23 0.08 -4.52 -6.10
N GLY A 24 0.00 -5.84 -6.11
CA GLY A 24 1.11 -6.74 -6.35
C GLY A 24 1.97 -6.94 -5.09
N TRP A 25 3.04 -7.72 -5.24
CA TRP A 25 3.86 -8.22 -4.12
C TRP A 25 5.34 -8.13 -4.47
N GLY A 26 6.11 -7.31 -3.77
CA GLY A 26 7.52 -7.10 -4.07
C GLY A 26 7.72 -6.66 -5.52
N ALA A 27 8.47 -7.42 -6.30
CA ALA A 27 8.70 -7.11 -7.71
C ALA A 27 7.60 -7.66 -8.66
N ARG A 28 6.61 -8.41 -8.13
CA ARG A 28 5.62 -9.11 -8.95
C ARG A 28 4.32 -8.32 -9.08
N ARG A 29 3.79 -8.27 -10.31
CA ARG A 29 2.49 -7.66 -10.64
C ARG A 29 2.33 -6.20 -10.22
N LYS A 30 3.43 -5.43 -10.28
CA LYS A 30 3.37 -3.99 -10.05
C LYS A 30 2.86 -3.24 -11.31
N PRO A 31 2.01 -2.22 -11.15
CA PRO A 31 1.51 -1.41 -12.27
C PRO A 31 2.58 -0.43 -12.78
N MET A 32 3.74 -0.95 -13.22
CA MET A 32 4.94 -0.17 -13.48
C MET A 32 4.80 0.88 -14.58
N SER A 33 3.85 0.73 -15.51
CA SER A 33 3.59 1.76 -16.52
C SER A 33 3.00 3.02 -15.90
N LEU A 34 2.04 2.90 -14.98
CA LEU A 34 1.47 4.01 -14.22
C LEU A 34 2.49 4.59 -13.23
N ILE A 35 3.29 3.74 -12.58
CA ILE A 35 4.37 4.22 -11.70
C ILE A 35 5.34 5.12 -12.45
N ARG A 36 5.78 4.73 -13.67
CA ARG A 36 6.64 5.58 -14.51
C ARG A 36 5.95 6.88 -14.94
N ALA A 37 4.65 6.83 -15.24
CA ALA A 37 3.89 8.04 -15.57
C ALA A 37 3.82 9.01 -14.37
N ILE A 38 3.59 8.49 -13.14
CA ILE A 38 3.64 9.30 -11.91
C ILE A 38 5.04 9.89 -11.72
N CYS A 39 6.11 9.13 -11.96
CA CYS A 39 7.48 9.65 -11.85
C CYS A 39 7.74 10.83 -12.80
N GLN A 40 7.13 10.84 -13.97
CA GLN A 40 7.28 11.89 -15.00
C GLN A 40 6.35 13.07 -14.80
N SER A 41 5.32 12.96 -13.95
CA SER A 41 4.35 14.04 -13.68
C SER A 41 4.85 15.04 -12.63
N ASP A 42 4.06 16.09 -12.37
CA ASP A 42 4.29 17.05 -11.30
C ASP A 42 3.72 16.63 -9.93
N LEU A 43 3.14 15.43 -9.84
CA LEU A 43 2.61 14.87 -8.59
C LEU A 43 3.71 14.75 -7.53
N LYS A 44 3.36 15.06 -6.29
CA LYS A 44 4.27 15.02 -5.14
C LYS A 44 3.51 14.78 -3.84
N ASP A 45 4.26 14.59 -2.76
CA ASP A 45 3.74 14.45 -1.40
C ASP A 45 2.75 13.27 -1.25
N LEU A 46 2.93 12.20 -2.05
CA LEU A 46 2.04 11.05 -2.04
C LEU A 46 2.24 10.20 -0.78
N THR A 47 1.13 9.70 -0.23
CA THR A 47 1.15 8.60 0.72
C THR A 47 0.95 7.30 -0.04
N LEU A 48 1.84 6.34 0.15
CA LEU A 48 1.76 5.04 -0.50
C LEU A 48 1.37 3.96 0.49
N VAL A 49 0.50 3.04 0.08
CA VAL A 49 0.24 1.77 0.76
C VAL A 49 0.65 0.65 -0.18
N SER A 50 1.68 -0.13 0.16
CA SER A 50 2.23 -1.13 -0.77
C SER A 50 2.95 -2.26 -0.04
N TYR A 51 2.91 -3.47 -0.61
CA TYR A 51 3.94 -4.49 -0.45
C TYR A 51 5.04 -4.18 -1.46
N GLY A 52 5.93 -3.29 -1.06
CA GLY A 52 6.78 -2.53 -1.96
C GLY A 52 7.87 -3.33 -2.66
N GLY A 53 8.26 -2.81 -3.80
CA GLY A 53 9.34 -3.28 -4.65
C GLY A 53 9.83 -2.15 -5.55
N PRO A 54 9.95 -2.37 -6.87
CA PRO A 54 10.44 -1.36 -7.80
C PRO A 54 9.52 -0.12 -7.91
N ASP A 55 8.24 -0.25 -7.56
CA ASP A 55 7.28 0.83 -7.46
C ASP A 55 7.72 1.87 -6.43
N VAL A 56 7.96 1.41 -5.20
CA VAL A 56 8.41 2.27 -4.09
C VAL A 56 9.79 2.85 -4.40
N GLY A 57 10.72 2.04 -4.92
CA GLY A 57 12.06 2.50 -5.26
C GLY A 57 12.06 3.64 -6.28
N LEU A 58 11.32 3.50 -7.39
CA LEU A 58 11.24 4.55 -8.40
C LEU A 58 10.56 5.82 -7.87
N LEU A 59 9.46 5.69 -7.13
CA LEU A 59 8.76 6.83 -6.56
C LEU A 59 9.61 7.58 -5.52
N CYS A 60 10.43 6.88 -4.73
CA CYS A 60 11.42 7.49 -3.84
C CYS A 60 12.52 8.20 -4.63
N ALA A 61 13.10 7.55 -5.65
CA ALA A 61 14.14 8.15 -6.51
C ALA A 61 13.68 9.46 -7.17
N HIS A 62 12.40 9.54 -7.52
CA HIS A 62 11.78 10.73 -8.12
C HIS A 62 11.16 11.69 -7.11
N LYS A 63 11.37 11.49 -5.80
CA LYS A 63 10.88 12.35 -4.70
C LYS A 63 9.36 12.58 -4.75
N LYS A 64 8.61 11.53 -5.07
CA LYS A 64 7.14 11.58 -5.13
C LYS A 64 6.49 11.26 -3.78
N VAL A 65 7.21 10.56 -2.90
CA VAL A 65 6.69 9.99 -1.66
C VAL A 65 6.90 10.95 -0.50
N LYS A 66 5.83 11.22 0.24
CA LYS A 66 5.88 11.86 1.56
C LYS A 66 5.84 10.81 2.67
N LYS A 67 4.94 9.83 2.55
CA LYS A 67 4.76 8.76 3.54
C LYS A 67 4.61 7.41 2.85
N LEU A 68 5.21 6.37 3.43
CA LEU A 68 5.03 4.99 3.01
C LEU A 68 4.48 4.15 4.17
N ILE A 69 3.39 3.42 3.90
CA ILE A 69 2.80 2.40 4.78
C ILE A 69 3.02 1.06 4.12
N PHE A 70 3.74 0.15 4.78
CA PHE A 70 4.20 -1.07 4.12
C PHE A 70 4.41 -2.23 5.10
N GLY A 71 4.27 -3.46 4.60
CA GLY A 71 4.66 -4.67 5.31
C GLY A 71 6.11 -5.07 5.02
N PHE A 72 6.60 -4.76 3.84
CA PHE A 72 8.01 -4.90 3.41
C PHE A 72 8.27 -4.10 2.14
N VAL A 73 9.56 -3.89 1.83
CA VAL A 73 10.03 -3.41 0.51
C VAL A 73 11.18 -4.32 0.05
N SER A 74 10.97 -5.07 -1.03
CA SER A 74 11.92 -6.06 -1.54
C SER A 74 11.88 -6.18 -3.07
N LEU A 75 13.03 -6.52 -3.65
CA LEU A 75 13.14 -6.87 -5.06
C LEU A 75 13.21 -8.40 -5.28
N ASP A 76 12.92 -9.21 -4.28
CA ASP A 76 13.04 -10.67 -4.23
C ASP A 76 14.50 -11.16 -4.44
N MET A 77 15.07 -10.90 -5.63
CA MET A 77 16.45 -11.29 -5.99
C MET A 77 17.52 -10.45 -5.26
N ILE A 78 17.18 -9.21 -4.93
CA ILE A 78 18.00 -8.28 -4.17
C ILE A 78 17.18 -7.87 -2.94
N PRO A 79 17.60 -8.25 -1.72
CA PRO A 79 16.77 -8.11 -0.53
C PRO A 79 16.41 -6.68 -0.15
N LEU A 80 17.20 -5.71 -0.60
CA LEU A 80 16.97 -4.30 -0.26
C LEU A 80 16.85 -3.45 -1.53
N GLU A 81 15.71 -2.77 -1.65
CA GLU A 81 15.54 -1.75 -2.68
C GLU A 81 16.37 -0.50 -2.32
N ALA A 82 17.29 -0.11 -3.21
CA ALA A 82 18.35 0.86 -2.88
C ALA A 82 17.83 2.29 -2.65
N HIS A 83 16.89 2.76 -3.47
CA HIS A 83 16.38 4.13 -3.39
C HIS A 83 15.48 4.32 -2.17
N PHE A 84 14.60 3.36 -1.88
CA PHE A 84 13.82 3.36 -0.64
C PHE A 84 14.73 3.38 0.60
N ARG A 85 15.76 2.52 0.61
CA ARG A 85 16.70 2.47 1.73
C ARG A 85 17.39 3.81 1.96
N ILE A 86 17.87 4.45 0.87
CA ILE A 86 18.53 5.75 0.95
C ILE A 86 17.56 6.80 1.48
N SER A 87 16.35 6.90 0.92
CA SER A 87 15.34 7.88 1.35
C SER A 87 14.95 7.69 2.82
N ARG A 88 14.82 6.43 3.28
CA ARG A 88 14.53 6.12 4.68
C ARG A 88 15.71 6.51 5.61
N GLN A 89 16.94 6.15 5.25
CA GLN A 89 18.13 6.46 6.05
C GLN A 89 18.39 7.96 6.17
N ASN A 90 18.03 8.72 5.14
CA ASN A 90 18.16 10.17 5.11
C ASN A 90 16.97 10.91 5.73
N ASN A 91 15.95 10.20 6.22
CA ASN A 91 14.68 10.77 6.71
C ASN A 91 13.99 11.68 5.66
N GLU A 92 14.07 11.30 4.38
CA GLU A 92 13.41 12.02 3.28
C GLU A 92 11.92 11.66 3.16
N ILE A 93 11.50 10.56 3.77
CA ILE A 93 10.12 10.08 3.78
C ILE A 93 9.70 9.64 5.19
N ASP A 94 8.43 9.86 5.53
CA ASP A 94 7.83 9.27 6.72
C ASP A 94 7.51 7.80 6.45
N VAL A 95 7.66 6.94 7.46
CA VAL A 95 7.39 5.51 7.32
C VAL A 95 6.46 5.01 8.42
N MET A 96 5.55 4.12 8.04
CA MET A 96 4.77 3.26 8.92
C MET A 96 5.07 1.83 8.53
N GLU A 97 6.08 1.24 9.18
CA GLU A 97 6.48 -0.14 8.94
C GLU A 97 5.60 -1.08 9.78
N LEU A 98 4.85 -1.90 9.11
CA LEU A 98 3.89 -2.82 9.68
C LEU A 98 4.31 -4.27 9.37
N ASP A 99 3.64 -5.22 10.00
CA ASP A 99 3.61 -6.61 9.53
C ASP A 99 2.67 -6.73 8.32
N GLU A 100 2.92 -7.72 7.46
CA GLU A 100 2.10 -7.98 6.28
C GLU A 100 0.62 -8.20 6.61
N GLY A 101 0.35 -8.93 7.70
CA GLY A 101 -1.00 -9.17 8.21
C GLY A 101 -1.66 -7.88 8.70
N MET A 102 -0.91 -6.96 9.29
CA MET A 102 -1.43 -5.66 9.71
C MET A 102 -1.87 -4.81 8.52
N VAL A 103 -1.07 -4.76 7.45
CA VAL A 103 -1.46 -4.05 6.21
C VAL A 103 -2.76 -4.64 5.64
N GLN A 104 -2.89 -5.97 5.58
CA GLN A 104 -4.13 -6.63 5.15
C GLN A 104 -5.31 -6.25 6.04
N TRP A 105 -5.10 -6.21 7.37
CA TRP A 105 -6.15 -5.88 8.33
C TRP A 105 -6.62 -4.43 8.18
N GLY A 106 -5.70 -3.50 7.97
CA GLY A 106 -6.01 -2.11 7.71
C GLY A 106 -6.79 -1.90 6.40
N LEU A 107 -6.37 -2.56 5.31
CA LEU A 107 -7.11 -2.54 4.04
C LEU A 107 -8.49 -3.19 4.18
N ARG A 108 -8.59 -4.29 4.93
CA ARG A 108 -9.87 -4.97 5.21
C ARG A 108 -10.81 -4.10 6.05
N ALA A 109 -10.30 -3.37 7.03
CA ALA A 109 -11.07 -2.43 7.81
C ALA A 109 -11.67 -1.34 6.90
N ALA A 110 -10.86 -0.76 6.01
CA ALA A 110 -11.31 0.21 5.02
C ALA A 110 -12.39 -0.36 4.08
N ALA A 111 -12.16 -1.56 3.54
CA ALA A 111 -13.12 -2.26 2.66
C ALA A 111 -14.46 -2.60 3.33
N MET A 112 -14.50 -2.63 4.66
CA MET A 112 -15.71 -2.89 5.46
C MET A 112 -16.34 -1.61 6.03
N ASP A 113 -15.82 -0.43 5.69
CA ASP A 113 -16.22 0.86 6.29
C ASP A 113 -16.11 0.88 7.82
N LEU A 114 -15.12 0.16 8.37
CA LEU A 114 -14.84 0.13 9.80
C LEU A 114 -13.65 1.05 10.12
N PRO A 115 -13.65 1.75 11.27
CA PRO A 115 -12.55 2.62 11.64
C PRO A 115 -11.26 1.84 11.99
N PHE A 116 -11.39 0.60 12.42
CA PHE A 116 -10.29 -0.31 12.73
C PHE A 116 -10.77 -1.76 12.78
N LEU A 117 -9.83 -2.70 12.76
CA LEU A 117 -10.06 -4.11 13.09
C LEU A 117 -9.09 -4.56 14.19
N PRO A 118 -9.57 -5.33 15.20
CA PRO A 118 -8.69 -5.88 16.23
C PRO A 118 -7.85 -7.02 15.68
N THR A 119 -6.58 -7.11 16.09
CA THR A 119 -5.66 -8.18 15.69
C THR A 119 -4.64 -8.49 16.77
N ARG A 120 -4.12 -9.73 16.77
CA ARG A 120 -2.96 -10.12 17.56
C ARG A 120 -1.63 -9.86 16.86
N VAL A 121 -1.67 -9.60 15.57
CA VAL A 121 -0.47 -9.37 14.77
C VAL A 121 0.27 -8.15 15.30
N GLY A 122 1.56 -8.28 15.47
CA GLY A 122 2.42 -7.24 16.03
C GLY A 122 2.58 -7.29 17.56
N LEU A 123 1.73 -8.03 18.30
CA LEU A 123 1.89 -8.15 19.77
C LEU A 123 3.23 -8.82 20.11
N GLY A 124 3.95 -8.25 21.08
CA GLY A 124 5.24 -8.75 21.54
C GLY A 124 6.41 -8.51 20.57
N THR A 125 6.24 -7.63 19.59
CA THR A 125 7.28 -7.24 18.64
C THR A 125 7.60 -5.76 18.70
N ASP A 126 8.73 -5.35 18.12
CA ASP A 126 9.14 -3.95 18.06
C ASP A 126 8.29 -3.10 17.08
N VAL A 127 7.46 -3.72 16.25
CA VAL A 127 6.55 -3.02 15.33
C VAL A 127 5.71 -1.99 16.06
N LEU A 128 5.19 -2.34 17.24
CA LEU A 128 4.35 -1.43 18.05
C LEU A 128 5.17 -0.31 18.67
N THR A 129 6.43 -0.55 19.00
CA THR A 129 7.34 0.47 19.52
C THR A 129 7.67 1.52 18.46
N HIS A 130 7.83 1.07 17.20
CA HIS A 130 8.13 1.95 16.06
C HIS A 130 6.91 2.68 15.50
N ASN A 131 5.70 2.25 15.85
CA ASN A 131 4.44 2.86 15.41
C ASN A 131 3.59 3.30 16.62
N PRO A 132 3.98 4.35 17.36
CA PRO A 132 3.29 4.76 18.60
C PRO A 132 1.87 5.29 18.35
N GLU A 133 1.49 5.56 17.12
CA GLU A 133 0.14 5.92 16.72
C GLU A 133 -0.86 4.75 16.79
N LEU A 134 -0.39 3.50 16.76
CA LEU A 134 -1.23 2.33 16.92
C LEU A 134 -1.79 2.25 18.33
N LYS A 135 -3.07 1.94 18.46
CA LYS A 135 -3.80 1.87 19.73
C LYS A 135 -4.16 0.42 20.05
N PHE A 136 -4.56 0.23 21.29
CA PHE A 136 -5.01 -1.08 21.78
C PHE A 136 -6.50 -1.03 22.07
N VAL A 137 -7.14 -2.18 22.01
CA VAL A 137 -8.53 -2.41 22.41
C VAL A 137 -8.60 -3.69 23.21
N THR A 138 -9.31 -3.66 24.35
CA THR A 138 -9.56 -4.87 25.14
C THR A 138 -10.76 -5.62 24.56
N SER A 139 -10.62 -6.94 24.42
CA SER A 139 -11.73 -7.80 24.02
C SER A 139 -12.89 -7.67 25.01
N PRO A 140 -14.12 -7.46 24.54
CA PRO A 140 -15.30 -7.39 25.43
C PRO A 140 -15.80 -8.76 25.87
N TYR A 141 -15.13 -9.84 25.49
CA TYR A 141 -15.47 -11.20 25.82
C TYR A 141 -14.70 -11.68 27.05
N SER A 142 -14.93 -12.92 27.48
CA SER A 142 -14.43 -13.47 28.73
C SER A 142 -12.90 -13.57 28.87
N ASP A 143 -12.16 -13.43 27.77
CA ASP A 143 -10.70 -13.47 27.76
C ASP A 143 -10.04 -12.13 28.16
N GLU A 144 -10.79 -11.02 28.08
CA GLU A 144 -10.30 -9.67 28.37
C GLU A 144 -8.94 -9.35 27.72
N GLU A 145 -8.66 -9.97 26.58
CA GLU A 145 -7.39 -9.88 25.88
C GLU A 145 -7.18 -8.48 25.29
N ASN A 146 -5.96 -7.94 25.42
CA ASN A 146 -5.56 -6.73 24.73
C ASN A 146 -5.11 -7.05 23.29
N LEU A 147 -5.74 -6.39 22.34
CA LEU A 147 -5.51 -6.53 20.90
C LEU A 147 -5.03 -5.19 20.32
N VAL A 148 -4.27 -5.26 19.24
CA VAL A 148 -3.96 -4.06 18.45
C VAL A 148 -5.22 -3.64 17.70
N ALA A 149 -5.62 -2.38 17.85
CA ALA A 149 -6.67 -1.75 17.04
C ALA A 149 -6.05 -1.24 15.74
N MET A 150 -5.90 -2.13 14.73
CA MET A 150 -5.31 -1.75 13.45
C MET A 150 -6.24 -0.79 12.70
N PRO A 151 -5.81 0.46 12.46
CA PRO A 151 -6.67 1.46 11.81
C PRO A 151 -6.96 1.10 10.36
N ALA A 152 -8.08 1.59 9.84
CA ALA A 152 -8.40 1.49 8.43
C ALA A 152 -7.35 2.23 7.59
N LEU A 153 -6.88 1.58 6.53
CA LEU A 153 -6.00 2.17 5.52
C LEU A 153 -6.85 2.62 4.34
N ASN A 154 -7.45 3.78 4.47
CA ASN A 154 -8.28 4.36 3.42
C ASN A 154 -7.42 4.83 2.25
N LEU A 155 -7.81 4.46 1.04
CA LEU A 155 -7.15 4.82 -0.20
C LEU A 155 -8.00 5.80 -1.00
N ASP A 156 -7.38 6.84 -1.55
CA ASP A 156 -8.04 7.72 -2.53
C ASP A 156 -8.12 7.02 -3.89
N VAL A 157 -7.12 6.21 -4.22
CA VAL A 157 -7.04 5.44 -5.46
C VAL A 157 -6.23 4.16 -5.26
N ALA A 158 -6.57 3.10 -5.99
CA ALA A 158 -5.79 1.87 -6.08
C ALA A 158 -5.27 1.66 -7.51
N LEU A 159 -3.98 1.41 -7.63
CA LEU A 159 -3.32 1.07 -8.89
C LEU A 159 -2.98 -0.42 -8.90
N LEU A 160 -3.61 -1.15 -9.81
CA LEU A 160 -3.48 -2.61 -9.91
C LEU A 160 -2.98 -3.03 -11.29
N HIS A 161 -2.18 -4.09 -11.34
CA HIS A 161 -1.81 -4.75 -12.58
C HIS A 161 -2.61 -6.04 -12.74
N VAL A 162 -3.49 -6.09 -13.72
CA VAL A 162 -4.33 -7.26 -14.03
C VAL A 162 -3.97 -7.82 -15.42
N ASN A 163 -4.28 -9.11 -15.64
CA ASN A 163 -3.95 -9.77 -16.90
C ASN A 163 -4.91 -9.39 -18.03
N LYS A 164 -6.18 -9.16 -17.71
CA LYS A 164 -7.23 -8.81 -18.66
C LYS A 164 -8.21 -7.83 -18.03
N SER A 165 -8.74 -6.94 -18.85
CA SER A 165 -9.84 -6.05 -18.51
C SER A 165 -10.74 -5.86 -19.73
N ASP A 166 -12.03 -5.65 -19.51
CA ASP A 166 -12.96 -5.20 -20.55
C ASP A 166 -13.19 -3.67 -20.46
N GLU A 167 -13.91 -3.14 -21.43
CA GLU A 167 -14.25 -1.72 -21.52
C GLU A 167 -15.13 -1.21 -20.35
N LYS A 168 -15.76 -2.13 -19.62
CA LYS A 168 -16.59 -1.80 -18.43
C LYS A 168 -15.77 -1.77 -17.16
N GLY A 169 -14.50 -2.15 -17.22
CA GLY A 169 -13.60 -2.23 -16.07
C GLY A 169 -13.73 -3.53 -15.29
N ASN A 170 -14.37 -4.58 -15.82
CA ASN A 170 -14.28 -5.90 -15.22
C ASN A 170 -12.87 -6.44 -15.45
N THR A 171 -12.26 -6.98 -14.41
CA THR A 171 -10.86 -7.42 -14.45
C THR A 171 -10.73 -8.91 -14.17
N GLN A 172 -9.69 -9.51 -14.73
CA GLN A 172 -9.33 -10.90 -14.47
C GLN A 172 -7.85 -11.01 -14.17
N ILE A 173 -7.55 -11.66 -13.04
CA ILE A 173 -6.21 -12.11 -12.69
C ILE A 173 -6.10 -13.57 -13.13
N VAL A 174 -5.02 -13.88 -13.86
CA VAL A 174 -4.72 -15.24 -14.34
C VAL A 174 -3.40 -15.68 -13.72
N GLY A 175 -3.40 -16.83 -13.04
CA GLY A 175 -2.21 -17.36 -12.38
C GLY A 175 -2.42 -17.61 -10.89
N PRO A 176 -1.38 -18.17 -10.23
CA PRO A 176 -1.48 -18.59 -8.83
C PRO A 176 -1.37 -17.44 -7.82
N ASP A 177 -0.93 -16.24 -8.24
CA ASP A 177 -0.54 -15.15 -7.35
C ASP A 177 -1.50 -13.94 -7.46
N PRO A 178 -2.76 -14.02 -6.96
CA PRO A 178 -3.64 -12.86 -6.90
C PRO A 178 -3.17 -11.83 -5.87
N PHE A 179 -2.33 -12.25 -4.92
CA PHE A 179 -1.90 -11.51 -3.73
C PHE A 179 -3.12 -10.96 -2.96
N PHE A 180 -3.12 -9.68 -2.61
CA PHE A 180 -4.22 -9.03 -1.89
C PHE A 180 -4.84 -7.89 -2.70
N ASP A 181 -4.75 -7.97 -4.02
CA ASP A 181 -5.19 -6.91 -4.93
C ASP A 181 -6.69 -6.59 -4.77
N GLU A 182 -7.51 -7.58 -4.38
CA GLU A 182 -8.93 -7.37 -4.09
C GLU A 182 -9.16 -6.47 -2.86
N LEU A 183 -8.25 -6.45 -1.89
CA LEU A 183 -8.35 -5.55 -0.73
C LEU A 183 -7.98 -4.11 -1.09
N PHE A 184 -7.05 -3.93 -2.04
CA PHE A 184 -6.73 -2.60 -2.56
C PHE A 184 -7.85 -2.04 -3.44
N ALA A 185 -8.63 -2.91 -4.11
CA ALA A 185 -9.70 -2.51 -5.03
C ALA A 185 -11.00 -2.12 -4.35
N ARG A 186 -11.15 -2.40 -3.08
CA ARG A 186 -12.35 -2.12 -2.27
C ARG A 186 -12.19 -0.83 -1.50
#